data_42a4ca56a581b33b50f573dfd0c98247
#
_entry.id   42a4ca56a581b33b50f573dfd0c98247
#
_cell.length_a   1.000
_cell.length_b   1.000
_cell.length_c   1.000
_cell.angle_alpha   90.00
_cell.angle_beta   90.00
_cell.angle_gamma   90.00
#
_symmetry.space_group_name_H-M   'P 1'
#
loop_
_entity.id
_entity.type
_entity.pdbx_description
1 polymer ?
#
loop_
_entity_poly.entity_id
_entity_poly.type
_entity_poly.pdbx_seq_one_letter_code
_entity_poly.pdbx_strand_id
1 'polypeptide(L)'
;MSYVDETLARVRQQNPDQPEFNQAVYEVLESLRVVIEKNEETYRRNALLERLTTPERAIMFRVPWVDDKGQVQVNNGYRVQFNSAIGPYKGGLRFHPSVNLSVIKFLGFEQVFKNSLTGLPIGGGKGGSDFDPKGKSDREVMAFCQSFMTELCKYIGADTDVPAGDIGVGGREIGYLFGQYKRIRDLYEGVLTGKGLSYGGSLARTQATGYGLLYLTDEMLRCNGHSLEGKTVVVSGAGNVATYAIEKAWQLGAKPVTCSDSTGWIYDPDGIDVDTLIEVKQVRRARLTEYAKARPNAVYHEGKGVWSVKCDVALPCATQNELLLDDAKLLVANGCFAVAEGANMPTSLDATKYLQENGVLFCPGKASNAGGVATSALEMTQNSERLSWTFEEVDAKLKTIMVNIFHNLDNAAKEYGMEGNYVAGANIAGFLKVADAMNAQGIV
;
A
#
# COMPACT_ATOMS: atom_id res chain seq x y z
N MET A 1 -29.30 -17.30 -9.16
CA MET A 1 -27.94 -17.03 -8.65
C MET A 1 -27.64 -15.59 -9.05
N SER A 2 -27.11 -14.76 -8.15
CA SER A 2 -26.78 -13.37 -8.50
C SER A 2 -25.57 -13.31 -9.43
N TYR A 3 -25.37 -12.19 -10.12
CA TYR A 3 -24.22 -12.01 -11.01
C TYR A 3 -22.88 -12.14 -10.27
N VAL A 4 -22.83 -11.71 -9.02
CA VAL A 4 -21.66 -11.88 -8.14
C VAL A 4 -21.40 -13.36 -7.88
N ASP A 5 -22.44 -14.14 -7.50
CA ASP A 5 -22.29 -15.57 -7.21
C ASP A 5 -21.80 -16.36 -8.42
N GLU A 6 -22.34 -16.08 -9.60
CA GLU A 6 -21.93 -16.72 -10.86
C GLU A 6 -20.47 -16.40 -11.18
N THR A 7 -20.09 -15.12 -10.99
CA THR A 7 -18.69 -14.69 -11.21
C THR A 7 -17.72 -15.37 -10.23
N LEU A 8 -18.07 -15.45 -8.95
CA LEU A 8 -17.27 -16.11 -7.93
C LEU A 8 -17.11 -17.62 -8.23
N ALA A 9 -18.18 -18.28 -8.65
CA ALA A 9 -18.13 -19.68 -9.05
C ALA A 9 -17.20 -19.89 -10.26
N ARG A 10 -17.31 -19.03 -11.28
CA ARG A 10 -16.44 -19.03 -12.45
C ARG A 10 -14.96 -18.83 -12.10
N VAL A 11 -14.66 -17.83 -11.27
CA VAL A 11 -13.27 -17.52 -10.85
C VAL A 11 -12.64 -18.71 -10.13
N ARG A 12 -13.36 -19.35 -9.20
CA ARG A 12 -12.88 -20.54 -8.49
C ARG A 12 -12.65 -21.72 -9.44
N GLN A 13 -13.54 -21.93 -10.40
CA GLN A 13 -13.40 -23.02 -11.40
C GLN A 13 -12.20 -22.79 -12.32
N GLN A 14 -11.91 -21.54 -12.70
CA GLN A 14 -10.80 -21.20 -13.58
C GLN A 14 -9.44 -21.13 -12.87
N ASN A 15 -9.44 -20.99 -11.55
CA ASN A 15 -8.24 -20.80 -10.75
C ASN A 15 -8.21 -21.73 -9.52
N PRO A 16 -8.32 -23.07 -9.72
CA PRO A 16 -8.45 -24.02 -8.61
C PRO A 16 -7.23 -24.04 -7.67
N ASP A 17 -6.05 -23.76 -8.20
CA ASP A 17 -4.78 -23.77 -7.46
C ASP A 17 -4.31 -22.37 -7.02
N GLN A 18 -5.23 -21.38 -6.96
CA GLN A 18 -4.90 -20.00 -6.62
C GLN A 18 -5.76 -19.47 -5.44
N PRO A 19 -5.57 -20.02 -4.23
CA PRO A 19 -6.43 -19.71 -3.09
C PRO A 19 -6.37 -18.23 -2.67
N GLU A 20 -5.21 -17.59 -2.70
CA GLU A 20 -5.05 -16.18 -2.32
C GLU A 20 -5.80 -15.27 -3.30
N PHE A 21 -5.72 -15.56 -4.59
CA PHE A 21 -6.45 -14.79 -5.61
C PHE A 21 -7.97 -15.00 -5.48
N ASN A 22 -8.43 -16.24 -5.31
CA ASN A 22 -9.84 -16.55 -5.14
C ASN A 22 -10.44 -15.86 -3.90
N GLN A 23 -9.67 -15.80 -2.81
CA GLN A 23 -10.08 -15.12 -1.59
C GLN A 23 -10.19 -13.61 -1.79
N ALA A 24 -9.21 -12.98 -2.42
CA ALA A 24 -9.25 -11.54 -2.68
C ALA A 24 -10.42 -11.13 -3.59
N VAL A 25 -10.70 -11.93 -4.64
CA VAL A 25 -11.87 -11.67 -5.50
C VAL A 25 -13.17 -11.82 -4.71
N TYR A 26 -13.28 -12.84 -3.85
CA TYR A 26 -14.45 -13.04 -3.00
C TYR A 26 -14.69 -11.81 -2.09
N GLU A 27 -13.69 -11.38 -1.34
CA GLU A 27 -13.80 -10.27 -0.41
C GLU A 27 -14.19 -8.96 -1.08
N VAL A 28 -13.58 -8.67 -2.24
CA VAL A 28 -13.89 -7.45 -2.99
C VAL A 28 -15.31 -7.50 -3.57
N LEU A 29 -15.68 -8.58 -4.28
CA LEU A 29 -17.00 -8.64 -4.93
C LEU A 29 -18.15 -8.72 -3.92
N GLU A 30 -17.96 -9.38 -2.77
CA GLU A 30 -18.98 -9.36 -1.69
C GLU A 30 -19.20 -7.94 -1.15
N SER A 31 -18.13 -7.17 -0.98
CA SER A 31 -18.24 -5.78 -0.52
C SER A 31 -18.89 -4.85 -1.54
N LEU A 32 -18.91 -5.25 -2.82
CA LEU A 32 -19.49 -4.48 -3.94
C LEU A 32 -20.89 -4.95 -4.36
N ARG A 33 -21.45 -5.96 -3.69
CA ARG A 33 -22.72 -6.59 -4.09
C ARG A 33 -23.84 -5.56 -4.27
N VAL A 34 -23.98 -4.61 -3.34
CA VAL A 34 -25.01 -3.57 -3.39
C VAL A 34 -24.89 -2.67 -4.65
N VAL A 35 -23.67 -2.38 -5.07
CA VAL A 35 -23.41 -1.56 -6.26
C VAL A 35 -23.64 -2.36 -7.54
N ILE A 36 -23.21 -3.61 -7.55
CA ILE A 36 -23.31 -4.50 -8.70
C ILE A 36 -24.78 -4.83 -8.98
N GLU A 37 -25.57 -5.15 -7.96
CA GLU A 37 -26.99 -5.47 -8.10
C GLU A 37 -27.80 -4.27 -8.60
N LYS A 38 -27.47 -3.04 -8.18
CA LYS A 38 -28.12 -1.81 -8.65
C LYS A 38 -27.93 -1.57 -10.16
N ASN A 39 -26.85 -2.08 -10.75
CA ASN A 39 -26.46 -1.86 -12.15
C ASN A 39 -26.30 -3.18 -12.93
N GLU A 40 -26.87 -4.28 -12.44
CA GLU A 40 -26.60 -5.65 -12.90
C GLU A 40 -26.80 -5.82 -14.41
N GLU A 41 -27.88 -5.30 -14.98
CA GLU A 41 -28.20 -5.44 -16.42
C GLU A 41 -27.06 -4.88 -17.29
N THR A 42 -26.60 -3.67 -16.97
CA THR A 42 -25.52 -3.01 -17.74
C THR A 42 -24.19 -3.75 -17.57
N TYR A 43 -23.87 -4.18 -16.35
CA TYR A 43 -22.61 -4.88 -16.06
C TYR A 43 -22.57 -6.28 -16.69
N ARG A 44 -23.68 -7.02 -16.67
CA ARG A 44 -23.79 -8.31 -17.36
C ARG A 44 -23.64 -8.17 -18.86
N ARG A 45 -24.35 -7.21 -19.48
CA ARG A 45 -24.29 -6.99 -20.93
C ARG A 45 -22.87 -6.75 -21.42
N ASN A 46 -22.05 -6.08 -20.61
CA ASN A 46 -20.66 -5.76 -20.94
C ASN A 46 -19.64 -6.77 -20.37
N ALA A 47 -20.09 -7.86 -19.77
CA ALA A 47 -19.26 -8.83 -19.07
C ALA A 47 -18.23 -8.16 -18.13
N LEU A 48 -18.70 -7.14 -17.38
CA LEU A 48 -17.81 -6.28 -16.59
C LEU A 48 -17.04 -7.05 -15.53
N LEU A 49 -17.73 -7.91 -14.75
CA LEU A 49 -17.08 -8.66 -13.68
C LEU A 49 -16.13 -9.72 -14.22
N GLU A 50 -16.46 -10.32 -15.35
CA GLU A 50 -15.59 -11.28 -16.04
C GLU A 50 -14.28 -10.63 -16.45
N ARG A 51 -14.33 -9.46 -17.06
CA ARG A 51 -13.15 -8.68 -17.46
C ARG A 51 -12.39 -8.13 -16.26
N LEU A 52 -13.10 -7.66 -15.23
CA LEU A 52 -12.50 -7.11 -14.01
C LEU A 52 -11.74 -8.18 -13.19
N THR A 53 -12.20 -9.43 -13.21
CA THR A 53 -11.60 -10.54 -12.45
C THR A 53 -10.61 -11.37 -13.27
N THR A 54 -10.40 -11.00 -14.52
CA THR A 54 -9.41 -11.64 -15.40
C THR A 54 -8.31 -10.63 -15.72
N PRO A 55 -7.03 -10.89 -15.38
CA PRO A 55 -5.97 -9.96 -15.74
C PRO A 55 -5.84 -9.83 -17.25
N GLU A 56 -5.52 -8.64 -17.74
CA GLU A 56 -5.28 -8.41 -19.16
C GLU A 56 -4.09 -9.23 -19.66
N ARG A 57 -3.04 -9.39 -18.81
CA ARG A 57 -1.90 -10.28 -19.08
C ARG A 57 -1.29 -10.81 -17.79
N ALA A 58 -0.86 -12.05 -17.83
CA ALA A 58 -0.02 -12.67 -16.82
C ALA A 58 1.25 -13.21 -17.50
N ILE A 59 2.40 -12.71 -17.11
CA ILE A 59 3.69 -13.02 -17.70
C ILE A 59 4.50 -13.77 -16.66
N MET A 60 5.01 -14.95 -17.03
CA MET A 60 5.93 -15.73 -16.22
C MET A 60 7.20 -15.99 -17.01
N PHE A 61 8.34 -15.83 -16.38
CA PHE A 61 9.63 -16.03 -17.03
C PHE A 61 10.68 -16.61 -16.08
N ARG A 62 11.66 -17.30 -16.64
CA ARG A 62 12.80 -17.86 -15.93
C ARG A 62 13.87 -16.79 -15.69
N VAL A 63 14.45 -16.75 -14.47
CA VAL A 63 15.50 -15.82 -14.07
C VAL A 63 16.75 -16.62 -13.65
N PRO A 64 17.66 -16.94 -14.58
CA PRO A 64 18.94 -17.58 -14.23
C PRO A 64 19.97 -16.51 -13.82
N TRP A 65 20.71 -16.78 -12.78
CA TRP A 65 21.79 -15.89 -12.30
C TRP A 65 22.92 -16.70 -11.63
N VAL A 66 24.07 -16.10 -11.40
CA VAL A 66 25.23 -16.78 -10.81
C VAL A 66 25.50 -16.17 -9.44
N ASP A 67 25.59 -17.05 -8.44
CA ASP A 67 25.92 -16.68 -7.06
C ASP A 67 27.40 -16.38 -6.84
N ASP A 68 27.77 -15.98 -5.64
CA ASP A 68 29.15 -15.65 -5.26
C ASP A 68 30.10 -16.83 -5.29
N LYS A 69 29.56 -18.06 -5.30
CA LYS A 69 30.33 -19.32 -5.41
C LYS A 69 30.50 -19.76 -6.87
N GLY A 70 29.98 -18.99 -7.82
CA GLY A 70 30.01 -19.36 -9.25
C GLY A 70 28.96 -20.39 -9.65
N GLN A 71 27.97 -20.67 -8.80
CA GLN A 71 26.90 -21.63 -9.09
C GLN A 71 25.72 -20.93 -9.77
N VAL A 72 25.13 -21.61 -10.76
CA VAL A 72 23.94 -21.13 -11.44
C VAL A 72 22.72 -21.36 -10.55
N GLN A 73 22.00 -20.29 -10.29
CA GLN A 73 20.72 -20.27 -9.59
C GLN A 73 19.60 -19.97 -10.59
N VAL A 74 18.40 -20.47 -10.33
CA VAL A 74 17.22 -20.23 -11.20
C VAL A 74 16.02 -19.91 -10.34
N ASN A 75 15.44 -18.74 -10.58
CA ASN A 75 14.20 -18.29 -9.97
C ASN A 75 13.09 -18.10 -11.01
N ASN A 76 11.87 -17.96 -10.54
CA ASN A 76 10.72 -17.59 -11.36
C ASN A 76 10.43 -16.10 -11.23
N GLY A 77 10.25 -15.43 -12.35
CA GLY A 77 9.81 -14.04 -12.41
C GLY A 77 8.35 -13.95 -12.87
N TYR A 78 7.62 -12.98 -12.33
CA TYR A 78 6.21 -12.75 -12.63
C TYR A 78 5.93 -11.28 -12.85
N ARG A 79 5.06 -10.95 -13.82
CA ARG A 79 4.38 -9.67 -13.95
C ARG A 79 2.93 -9.89 -14.35
N VAL A 80 2.00 -9.40 -13.55
CA VAL A 80 0.58 -9.39 -13.86
C VAL A 80 0.18 -7.95 -14.16
N GLN A 81 -0.18 -7.70 -15.41
CA GLN A 81 -0.78 -6.49 -15.93
C GLN A 81 -2.29 -6.68 -15.80
N PHE A 82 -2.86 -6.17 -14.71
CA PHE A 82 -4.19 -6.60 -14.31
C PHE A 82 -5.28 -5.83 -15.02
N ASN A 83 -5.23 -4.50 -14.98
CA ASN A 83 -6.23 -3.63 -15.60
C ASN A 83 -5.64 -2.26 -15.94
N SER A 84 -5.80 -1.82 -17.18
CA SER A 84 -5.28 -0.56 -17.71
C SER A 84 -6.37 0.48 -18.02
N ALA A 85 -7.61 0.25 -17.63
CA ALA A 85 -8.73 1.12 -18.00
C ALA A 85 -8.56 2.58 -17.54
N ILE A 86 -7.83 2.82 -16.45
CA ILE A 86 -7.61 4.19 -15.94
C ILE A 86 -6.18 4.69 -16.10
N GLY A 87 -5.29 3.96 -16.78
CA GLY A 87 -3.92 4.37 -17.06
C GLY A 87 -2.93 3.21 -17.13
N PRO A 88 -1.64 3.49 -17.32
CA PRO A 88 -0.59 2.47 -17.36
C PRO A 88 -0.62 1.56 -16.13
N TYR A 89 -0.31 0.28 -16.31
CA TYR A 89 -0.23 -0.64 -15.17
C TYR A 89 0.78 -0.13 -14.14
N LYS A 90 0.40 -0.10 -12.87
CA LYS A 90 1.23 0.41 -11.79
C LYS A 90 1.16 -0.50 -10.59
N GLY A 91 2.31 -0.86 -10.04
CA GLY A 91 2.42 -1.65 -8.82
C GLY A 91 3.80 -2.24 -8.60
N GLY A 92 4.10 -2.58 -7.35
CA GLY A 92 5.42 -2.98 -6.90
C GLY A 92 5.89 -4.35 -7.41
N LEU A 93 7.19 -4.55 -7.33
CA LEU A 93 7.85 -5.85 -7.46
C LEU A 93 8.17 -6.39 -6.06
N ARG A 94 7.79 -7.63 -5.78
CA ARG A 94 8.09 -8.32 -4.52
C ARG A 94 9.13 -9.41 -4.73
N PHE A 95 10.24 -9.35 -3.99
CA PHE A 95 11.23 -10.43 -3.96
C PHE A 95 11.16 -11.13 -2.60
N HIS A 96 10.52 -12.30 -2.61
CA HIS A 96 10.32 -13.09 -1.39
C HIS A 96 10.02 -14.55 -1.75
N PRO A 97 10.51 -15.55 -0.98
CA PRO A 97 10.29 -16.97 -1.27
C PRO A 97 8.83 -17.41 -1.41
N SER A 98 7.90 -16.69 -0.80
CA SER A 98 6.46 -16.99 -0.91
C SER A 98 5.81 -16.54 -2.21
N VAL A 99 6.53 -15.83 -3.08
CA VAL A 99 5.97 -15.32 -4.33
C VAL A 99 5.67 -16.46 -5.30
N ASN A 100 4.43 -16.47 -5.76
CA ASN A 100 3.93 -17.34 -6.82
C ASN A 100 2.87 -16.58 -7.64
N LEU A 101 2.33 -17.20 -8.67
CA LEU A 101 1.35 -16.53 -9.55
C LEU A 101 0.07 -16.13 -8.82
N SER A 102 -0.44 -16.97 -7.90
CA SER A 102 -1.63 -16.66 -7.10
C SER A 102 -1.44 -15.39 -6.27
N VAL A 103 -0.31 -15.29 -5.56
CA VAL A 103 0.06 -14.12 -4.76
C VAL A 103 0.17 -12.86 -5.63
N ILE A 104 0.81 -12.95 -6.80
CA ILE A 104 0.97 -11.79 -7.69
C ILE A 104 -0.36 -11.38 -8.33
N LYS A 105 -1.23 -12.32 -8.68
CA LYS A 105 -2.58 -12.03 -9.19
C LYS A 105 -3.44 -11.35 -8.14
N PHE A 106 -3.47 -11.86 -6.92
CA PHE A 106 -4.24 -11.23 -5.85
C PHE A 106 -3.77 -9.79 -5.57
N LEU A 107 -2.46 -9.60 -5.44
CA LEU A 107 -1.90 -8.27 -5.22
C LEU A 107 -2.15 -7.32 -6.39
N GLY A 108 -2.12 -7.83 -7.63
CA GLY A 108 -2.44 -7.06 -8.83
C GLY A 108 -3.90 -6.63 -8.88
N PHE A 109 -4.81 -7.53 -8.52
CA PHE A 109 -6.25 -7.25 -8.43
C PHE A 109 -6.57 -6.17 -7.41
N GLU A 110 -6.05 -6.29 -6.19
CA GLU A 110 -6.23 -5.27 -5.15
C GLU A 110 -5.61 -3.91 -5.54
N GLN A 111 -4.48 -3.95 -6.26
CA GLN A 111 -3.80 -2.74 -6.72
C GLN A 111 -4.66 -1.90 -7.67
N VAL A 112 -5.54 -2.53 -8.47
CA VAL A 112 -6.49 -1.81 -9.34
C VAL A 112 -7.34 -0.83 -8.53
N PHE A 113 -7.94 -1.30 -7.45
CA PHE A 113 -8.83 -0.48 -6.61
C PHE A 113 -8.06 0.55 -5.78
N LYS A 114 -6.91 0.18 -5.26
CA LYS A 114 -6.03 1.10 -4.52
C LYS A 114 -5.59 2.27 -5.39
N ASN A 115 -5.15 2.00 -6.62
CA ASN A 115 -4.70 3.03 -7.54
C ASN A 115 -5.85 3.94 -7.98
N SER A 116 -7.03 3.39 -8.22
CA SER A 116 -8.20 4.16 -8.65
C SER A 116 -8.62 5.20 -7.61
N LEU A 117 -8.46 4.90 -6.31
CA LEU A 117 -8.76 5.84 -5.21
C LEU A 117 -7.91 7.12 -5.27
N THR A 118 -6.68 7.05 -5.78
CA THR A 118 -5.81 8.22 -5.89
C THR A 118 -6.35 9.30 -6.82
N GLY A 119 -7.31 8.97 -7.69
CA GLY A 119 -7.78 9.87 -8.73
C GLY A 119 -6.81 10.05 -9.92
N LEU A 120 -5.60 9.52 -9.80
CA LEU A 120 -4.54 9.65 -10.81
C LEU A 120 -4.69 8.63 -11.95
N PRO A 121 -4.15 8.92 -13.16
CA PRO A 121 -4.27 8.05 -14.32
C PRO A 121 -3.26 6.88 -14.25
N ILE A 122 -3.47 5.96 -13.34
CA ILE A 122 -2.64 4.76 -13.13
C ILE A 122 -3.53 3.53 -12.97
N GLY A 123 -3.31 2.52 -13.79
CA GLY A 123 -3.96 1.22 -13.72
C GLY A 123 -3.38 0.32 -12.64
N GLY A 124 -3.75 -0.95 -12.64
CA GLY A 124 -3.31 -1.94 -11.65
C GLY A 124 -2.39 -2.99 -12.26
N GLY A 125 -1.27 -3.25 -11.58
CA GLY A 125 -0.36 -4.34 -11.91
C GLY A 125 0.47 -4.74 -10.70
N LYS A 126 1.08 -5.91 -10.77
CA LYS A 126 1.97 -6.42 -9.73
C LYS A 126 2.99 -7.37 -10.33
N GLY A 127 4.16 -7.47 -9.72
CA GLY A 127 5.17 -8.41 -10.15
C GLY A 127 6.04 -8.89 -9.00
N GLY A 128 6.99 -9.74 -9.31
CA GLY A 128 7.94 -10.23 -8.31
C GLY A 128 8.62 -11.53 -8.70
N SER A 129 9.29 -12.11 -7.72
CA SER A 129 10.02 -13.37 -7.85
C SER A 129 10.07 -14.09 -6.51
N ASP A 130 10.23 -15.41 -6.56
CA ASP A 130 10.55 -16.26 -5.41
C ASP A 130 12.00 -16.10 -4.90
N PHE A 131 12.75 -15.16 -5.45
CA PHE A 131 14.08 -14.77 -5.00
C PHE A 131 14.06 -14.16 -3.60
N ASP A 132 14.95 -14.60 -2.71
CA ASP A 132 15.13 -14.01 -1.38
C ASP A 132 16.41 -13.15 -1.35
N PRO A 133 16.30 -11.82 -1.25
CA PRO A 133 17.45 -10.93 -1.17
C PRO A 133 18.17 -10.95 0.19
N LYS A 134 17.55 -11.54 1.24
CA LYS A 134 18.15 -11.60 2.57
C LYS A 134 19.41 -12.44 2.56
N GLY A 135 20.48 -11.88 3.13
CA GLY A 135 21.78 -12.57 3.23
C GLY A 135 22.55 -12.69 1.92
N LYS A 136 22.03 -12.10 0.82
CA LYS A 136 22.74 -12.03 -0.46
C LYS A 136 23.68 -10.82 -0.50
N SER A 137 24.82 -10.98 -1.17
CA SER A 137 25.71 -9.87 -1.46
C SER A 137 25.10 -8.89 -2.46
N ASP A 138 25.62 -7.66 -2.51
CA ASP A 138 25.20 -6.68 -3.51
C ASP A 138 25.46 -7.17 -4.94
N ARG A 139 26.51 -7.95 -5.15
CA ARG A 139 26.82 -8.56 -6.45
C ARG A 139 25.79 -9.60 -6.85
N GLU A 140 25.36 -10.46 -5.93
CA GLU A 140 24.30 -11.45 -6.18
C GLU A 140 22.97 -10.79 -6.48
N VAL A 141 22.57 -9.78 -5.67
CA VAL A 141 21.34 -9.03 -5.89
C VAL A 141 21.38 -8.29 -7.22
N MET A 142 22.50 -7.68 -7.60
CA MET A 142 22.67 -7.03 -8.90
C MET A 142 22.55 -8.03 -10.04
N ALA A 143 23.23 -9.19 -9.95
CA ALA A 143 23.15 -10.24 -10.98
C ALA A 143 21.73 -10.74 -11.18
N PHE A 144 21.00 -10.97 -10.08
CA PHE A 144 19.60 -11.34 -10.12
C PHE A 144 18.73 -10.24 -10.78
N CYS A 145 18.83 -8.99 -10.33
CA CYS A 145 18.08 -7.86 -10.87
C CYS A 145 18.33 -7.65 -12.36
N GLN A 146 19.56 -7.79 -12.81
CA GLN A 146 19.91 -7.67 -14.23
C GLN A 146 19.27 -8.79 -15.07
N SER A 147 19.32 -10.04 -14.59
CA SER A 147 18.67 -11.15 -15.26
C SER A 147 17.15 -11.00 -15.29
N PHE A 148 16.53 -10.62 -14.15
CA PHE A 148 15.10 -10.36 -14.05
C PHE A 148 14.65 -9.27 -15.03
N MET A 149 15.35 -8.14 -15.09
CA MET A 149 15.01 -7.04 -15.97
C MET A 149 15.24 -7.36 -17.44
N THR A 150 16.16 -8.24 -17.78
CA THR A 150 16.40 -8.69 -19.16
C THR A 150 15.13 -9.29 -19.79
N GLU A 151 14.33 -10.00 -19.00
CA GLU A 151 13.03 -10.50 -19.45
C GLU A 151 11.91 -9.46 -19.29
N LEU A 152 11.85 -8.80 -18.14
CA LEU A 152 10.77 -7.86 -17.83
C LEU A 152 10.75 -6.64 -18.77
N CYS A 153 11.88 -6.15 -19.24
CA CYS A 153 11.99 -4.96 -20.08
C CYS A 153 11.21 -5.03 -21.41
N LYS A 154 10.80 -6.22 -21.84
CA LYS A 154 9.99 -6.46 -23.03
C LYS A 154 8.54 -6.00 -22.85
N TYR A 155 8.07 -5.83 -21.65
CA TYR A 155 6.66 -5.65 -21.30
C TYR A 155 6.35 -4.35 -20.55
N ILE A 156 7.38 -3.61 -20.12
CA ILE A 156 7.25 -2.39 -19.32
C ILE A 156 7.76 -1.16 -20.07
N GLY A 157 7.33 0.01 -19.62
CA GLY A 157 7.72 1.30 -20.18
C GLY A 157 6.95 2.43 -19.50
N ALA A 158 7.38 3.67 -19.71
CA ALA A 158 6.84 4.85 -19.04
C ALA A 158 5.31 5.01 -19.19
N ASP A 159 4.78 4.67 -20.38
CA ASP A 159 3.36 4.84 -20.73
C ASP A 159 2.60 3.50 -20.80
N THR A 160 3.26 2.38 -20.52
CA THR A 160 2.66 1.05 -20.61
C THR A 160 2.49 0.41 -19.22
N ASP A 161 3.61 0.27 -18.51
CA ASP A 161 3.67 -0.43 -17.22
C ASP A 161 4.86 0.08 -16.41
N VAL A 162 4.60 0.65 -15.25
CA VAL A 162 5.61 1.29 -14.40
C VAL A 162 5.69 0.56 -13.05
N PRO A 163 6.59 -0.42 -12.90
CA PRO A 163 6.81 -1.10 -11.63
C PRO A 163 7.41 -0.17 -10.56
N ALA A 164 7.32 -0.60 -9.31
CA ALA A 164 7.88 0.09 -8.15
C ALA A 164 8.50 -0.91 -7.17
N GLY A 165 9.00 -0.43 -6.04
CA GLY A 165 9.43 -1.29 -4.93
C GLY A 165 8.25 -1.87 -4.14
N ASP A 166 8.51 -3.00 -3.48
CA ASP A 166 7.65 -3.68 -2.49
C ASP A 166 8.58 -4.51 -1.57
N ILE A 167 8.06 -5.50 -0.84
CA ILE A 167 8.87 -6.38 0.01
C ILE A 167 10.07 -6.93 -0.76
N GLY A 168 11.26 -6.75 -0.21
CA GLY A 168 12.52 -7.23 -0.81
C GLY A 168 13.03 -6.40 -2.00
N VAL A 169 12.35 -5.30 -2.36
CA VAL A 169 12.74 -4.40 -3.45
C VAL A 169 12.74 -2.95 -2.93
N GLY A 170 13.90 -2.47 -2.60
CA GLY A 170 14.16 -1.09 -2.18
C GLY A 170 14.89 -0.27 -3.24
N GLY A 171 15.44 0.87 -2.83
CA GLY A 171 16.16 1.77 -3.74
C GLY A 171 17.37 1.12 -4.42
N ARG A 172 18.07 0.18 -3.75
CA ARG A 172 19.17 -0.59 -4.31
C ARG A 172 18.72 -1.44 -5.51
N GLU A 173 17.69 -2.25 -5.30
CA GLU A 173 17.11 -3.12 -6.32
C GLU A 173 16.55 -2.29 -7.49
N ILE A 174 15.80 -1.22 -7.20
CA ILE A 174 15.29 -0.30 -8.22
C ILE A 174 16.43 0.29 -9.04
N GLY A 175 17.55 0.66 -8.41
CA GLY A 175 18.74 1.15 -9.12
C GLY A 175 19.30 0.13 -10.10
N TYR A 176 19.49 -1.13 -9.66
CA TYR A 176 20.00 -2.20 -10.52
C TYR A 176 19.02 -2.54 -11.67
N LEU A 177 17.73 -2.57 -11.38
CA LEU A 177 16.69 -2.80 -12.39
C LEU A 177 16.65 -1.67 -13.43
N PHE A 178 16.70 -0.40 -12.99
CA PHE A 178 16.69 0.75 -13.88
C PHE A 178 17.97 0.82 -14.76
N GLY A 179 19.13 0.55 -14.18
CA GLY A 179 20.38 0.51 -14.91
C GLY A 179 20.37 -0.53 -16.04
N GLN A 180 19.83 -1.72 -15.78
CA GLN A 180 19.71 -2.77 -16.78
C GLN A 180 18.65 -2.44 -17.85
N TYR A 181 17.51 -1.88 -17.46
CA TYR A 181 16.48 -1.41 -18.40
C TYR A 181 17.08 -0.40 -19.40
N LYS A 182 17.72 0.65 -18.87
CA LYS A 182 18.37 1.67 -19.67
C LYS A 182 19.41 1.09 -20.64
N ARG A 183 20.21 0.12 -20.17
CA ARG A 183 21.23 -0.54 -20.99
C ARG A 183 20.66 -1.33 -22.16
N ILE A 184 19.54 -2.06 -21.94
CA ILE A 184 18.93 -2.90 -22.97
C ILE A 184 18.10 -2.07 -23.96
N ARG A 185 17.31 -1.13 -23.42
CA ARG A 185 16.34 -0.36 -24.22
C ARG A 185 16.99 0.83 -24.93
N ASP A 186 18.18 1.24 -24.51
CA ASP A 186 18.86 2.48 -24.94
C ASP A 186 17.96 3.74 -24.78
N LEU A 187 17.13 3.74 -23.71
CA LEU A 187 16.18 4.78 -23.38
C LEU A 187 16.37 5.25 -21.94
N TYR A 188 16.29 6.57 -21.75
CA TYR A 188 16.18 7.18 -20.43
C TYR A 188 14.78 7.75 -20.27
N GLU A 189 13.89 6.96 -19.71
CA GLU A 189 12.46 7.29 -19.57
C GLU A 189 11.94 7.04 -18.14
N GLY A 190 10.72 7.47 -17.85
CA GLY A 190 10.08 7.36 -16.54
C GLY A 190 9.58 5.97 -16.17
N VAL A 191 10.26 4.92 -16.59
CA VAL A 191 10.00 3.54 -16.15
C VAL A 191 10.54 3.34 -14.74
N LEU A 192 9.87 2.54 -13.93
CA LEU A 192 10.12 2.33 -12.50
C LEU A 192 9.92 3.60 -11.65
N THR A 193 9.42 3.44 -10.44
CA THR A 193 9.36 4.49 -9.41
C THR A 193 10.03 4.04 -8.13
N GLY A 194 10.38 5.01 -7.28
CA GLY A 194 11.25 4.79 -6.14
C GLY A 194 12.73 4.86 -6.53
N LYS A 195 13.02 5.55 -7.64
CA LYS A 195 14.38 5.82 -8.09
C LYS A 195 15.12 6.75 -7.13
N GLY A 196 16.43 6.71 -7.16
CA GLY A 196 17.26 7.68 -6.46
C GLY A 196 17.11 9.09 -7.05
N LEU A 197 17.30 10.11 -6.22
CA LEU A 197 17.16 11.53 -6.64
C LEU A 197 18.09 11.90 -7.80
N SER A 198 19.25 11.26 -7.89
CA SER A 198 20.23 11.51 -8.96
C SER A 198 19.81 10.97 -10.33
N TYR A 199 18.75 10.16 -10.42
CA TYR A 199 18.31 9.57 -11.70
C TYR A 199 16.78 9.50 -11.82
N GLY A 200 16.09 10.56 -11.43
CA GLY A 200 14.66 10.75 -11.68
C GLY A 200 13.72 10.38 -10.53
N GLY A 201 14.24 10.18 -9.32
CA GLY A 201 13.43 10.01 -8.13
C GLY A 201 12.76 11.30 -7.67
N SER A 202 11.70 11.17 -6.88
CA SER A 202 10.94 12.29 -6.30
C SER A 202 11.31 12.52 -4.84
N LEU A 203 11.41 13.79 -4.44
CA LEU A 203 11.40 14.20 -3.05
C LEU A 203 10.07 13.78 -2.37
N ALA A 204 10.05 13.78 -1.05
CA ALA A 204 8.93 13.35 -0.21
C ALA A 204 8.49 11.86 -0.37
N ARG A 205 9.12 11.06 -1.26
CA ARG A 205 8.71 9.67 -1.48
C ARG A 205 8.86 8.81 -0.22
N THR A 206 9.90 9.03 0.56
CA THR A 206 10.16 8.29 1.82
C THR A 206 9.11 8.59 2.87
N GLN A 207 8.68 9.84 2.97
CA GLN A 207 7.68 10.35 3.90
C GLN A 207 6.24 10.02 3.48
N ALA A 208 6.03 9.83 2.21
CA ALA A 208 4.71 9.88 1.55
C ALA A 208 3.63 9.00 2.18
N THR A 209 3.95 7.78 2.60
CA THR A 209 2.94 6.90 3.19
C THR A 209 2.53 7.39 4.59
N GLY A 210 3.49 7.74 5.44
CA GLY A 210 3.22 8.27 6.78
C GLY A 210 2.53 9.63 6.74
N TYR A 211 3.00 10.54 5.90
CA TYR A 211 2.39 11.85 5.72
C TYR A 211 0.97 11.76 5.16
N GLY A 212 0.80 10.93 4.11
CA GLY A 212 -0.50 10.69 3.51
C GLY A 212 -1.51 10.11 4.50
N LEU A 213 -1.07 9.15 5.34
CA LEU A 213 -1.89 8.58 6.41
C LEU A 213 -2.45 9.68 7.31
N LEU A 214 -1.61 10.62 7.74
CA LEU A 214 -2.03 11.70 8.64
C LEU A 214 -2.91 12.74 7.92
N TYR A 215 -2.66 13.07 6.66
CA TYR A 215 -3.52 13.97 5.89
C TYR A 215 -4.95 13.42 5.74
N LEU A 216 -5.06 12.13 5.43
CA LEU A 216 -6.36 11.49 5.32
C LEU A 216 -7.04 11.37 6.69
N THR A 217 -6.29 11.01 7.73
CA THR A 217 -6.81 10.90 9.10
C THR A 217 -7.33 12.25 9.59
N ASP A 218 -6.58 13.32 9.39
CA ASP A 218 -6.99 14.68 9.77
C ASP A 218 -8.28 15.10 9.06
N GLU A 219 -8.39 14.83 7.75
CA GLU A 219 -9.61 15.10 7.00
C GLU A 219 -10.80 14.26 7.47
N MET A 220 -10.58 12.97 7.74
CA MET A 220 -11.60 12.10 8.35
C MET A 220 -12.10 12.66 9.68
N LEU A 221 -11.20 13.07 10.55
CA LEU A 221 -11.54 13.65 11.85
C LEU A 221 -12.31 14.94 11.67
N ARG A 222 -11.83 15.86 10.82
CA ARG A 222 -12.45 17.15 10.56
C ARG A 222 -13.89 17.01 10.02
N CYS A 223 -14.12 16.11 9.10
CA CYS A 223 -15.46 15.84 8.56
C CYS A 223 -16.42 15.24 9.59
N ASN A 224 -15.89 14.65 10.67
CA ASN A 224 -16.67 14.10 11.79
C ASN A 224 -16.67 15.01 13.05
N GLY A 225 -16.28 16.28 12.92
CA GLY A 225 -16.32 17.26 14.02
C GLY A 225 -15.19 17.14 15.05
N HIS A 226 -14.09 16.48 14.68
CA HIS A 226 -12.89 16.30 15.50
C HIS A 226 -11.66 16.98 14.88
N SER A 227 -10.55 16.99 15.60
CA SER A 227 -9.23 17.40 15.08
C SER A 227 -8.13 16.53 15.66
N LEU A 228 -6.94 16.54 15.05
CA LEU A 228 -5.73 15.94 15.60
C LEU A 228 -5.10 16.77 16.71
N GLU A 229 -5.35 18.08 16.74
CA GLU A 229 -4.73 19.00 17.70
C GLU A 229 -5.01 18.58 19.16
N GLY A 230 -3.96 18.44 19.94
CA GLY A 230 -4.02 18.02 21.34
C GLY A 230 -4.36 16.55 21.58
N LYS A 231 -4.51 15.74 20.54
CA LYS A 231 -4.88 14.31 20.66
C LYS A 231 -3.68 13.43 20.94
N THR A 232 -3.90 12.43 21.76
CA THR A 232 -2.91 11.36 22.01
C THR A 232 -3.04 10.30 20.92
N VAL A 233 -1.91 10.02 20.26
CA VAL A 233 -1.84 9.06 19.15
C VAL A 233 -0.96 7.88 19.53
N VAL A 234 -1.48 6.67 19.32
CA VAL A 234 -0.73 5.41 19.45
C VAL A 234 -0.35 4.92 18.07
N VAL A 235 0.94 4.67 17.86
CA VAL A 235 1.49 4.19 16.58
C VAL A 235 2.22 2.88 16.82
N SER A 236 1.96 1.86 16.00
CA SER A 236 2.79 0.66 15.92
C SER A 236 3.83 0.76 14.82
N GLY A 237 4.90 0.00 14.95
CA GLY A 237 6.02 0.04 14.00
C GLY A 237 7.06 1.11 14.34
N ALA A 238 8.22 0.98 13.71
CA ALA A 238 9.33 1.93 13.75
C ALA A 238 10.08 1.95 12.40
N GLY A 239 9.41 1.55 11.33
CA GLY A 239 9.86 1.68 9.94
C GLY A 239 9.45 3.03 9.34
N ASN A 240 9.66 3.21 8.03
CA ASN A 240 9.36 4.48 7.36
C ASN A 240 7.94 4.98 7.59
N VAL A 241 6.92 4.10 7.45
CA VAL A 241 5.53 4.53 7.63
C VAL A 241 5.29 5.09 9.02
N ALA A 242 5.69 4.33 10.06
CA ALA A 242 5.51 4.74 11.45
C ALA A 242 6.31 6.00 11.80
N THR A 243 7.58 6.07 11.42
CA THR A 243 8.45 7.23 11.71
C THR A 243 7.86 8.52 11.13
N TYR A 244 7.45 8.49 9.87
CA TYR A 244 6.91 9.70 9.23
C TYR A 244 5.43 9.97 9.57
N ALA A 245 4.67 8.96 10.01
CA ALA A 245 3.38 9.18 10.65
C ALA A 245 3.53 9.92 11.99
N ILE A 246 4.50 9.52 12.81
CA ILE A 246 4.84 10.20 14.07
C ILE A 246 5.26 11.65 13.82
N GLU A 247 6.16 11.88 12.87
CA GLU A 247 6.62 13.23 12.50
C GLU A 247 5.47 14.11 12.05
N LYS A 248 4.60 13.63 11.15
CA LYS A 248 3.45 14.40 10.67
C LYS A 248 2.40 14.61 11.76
N ALA A 249 2.20 13.66 12.67
CA ALA A 249 1.30 13.81 13.80
C ALA A 249 1.72 14.99 14.69
N TRP A 250 3.01 15.14 14.99
CA TRP A 250 3.56 16.29 15.68
C TRP A 250 3.31 17.61 14.94
N GLN A 251 3.53 17.63 13.62
CA GLN A 251 3.30 18.80 12.78
C GLN A 251 1.83 19.24 12.76
N LEU A 252 0.89 18.31 12.97
CA LEU A 252 -0.55 18.55 13.03
C LEU A 252 -1.07 18.78 14.47
N GLY A 253 -0.16 18.97 15.44
CA GLY A 253 -0.49 19.28 16.82
C GLY A 253 -0.93 18.10 17.68
N ALA A 254 -0.81 16.86 17.20
CA ALA A 254 -1.08 15.65 17.97
C ALA A 254 0.17 15.19 18.73
N LYS A 255 -0.01 14.35 19.73
CA LYS A 255 1.05 13.79 20.56
C LYS A 255 1.17 12.28 20.33
N PRO A 256 2.06 11.80 19.46
CA PRO A 256 2.33 10.37 19.31
C PRO A 256 3.18 9.87 20.48
N VAL A 257 2.69 8.87 21.20
CA VAL A 257 3.31 8.41 22.47
C VAL A 257 3.90 7.01 22.40
N THR A 258 3.79 6.33 21.26
CA THR A 258 4.32 4.96 21.10
C THR A 258 4.99 4.74 19.76
N CYS A 259 5.90 3.77 19.74
CA CYS A 259 6.39 3.09 18.54
C CYS A 259 6.73 1.65 18.90
N SER A 260 6.84 0.74 17.92
CA SER A 260 7.15 -0.67 18.18
C SER A 260 8.06 -1.30 17.13
N ASP A 261 8.78 -2.34 17.51
CA ASP A 261 9.48 -3.22 16.57
C ASP A 261 9.21 -4.70 16.89
N SER A 262 9.90 -5.63 16.23
CA SER A 262 9.66 -7.07 16.39
C SER A 262 9.99 -7.62 17.78
N THR A 263 10.66 -6.86 18.65
CA THR A 263 11.07 -7.30 19.98
C THR A 263 10.27 -6.66 21.09
N GLY A 264 9.67 -5.49 20.85
CA GLY A 264 8.91 -4.78 21.87
C GLY A 264 8.43 -3.41 21.40
N TRP A 265 8.00 -2.60 22.34
CA TRP A 265 7.45 -1.29 22.07
C TRP A 265 7.84 -0.26 23.13
N ILE A 266 7.78 0.99 22.75
CA ILE A 266 8.07 2.17 23.58
C ILE A 266 6.75 2.84 23.96
N TYR A 267 6.63 3.23 25.22
CA TYR A 267 5.76 4.29 25.67
C TYR A 267 6.59 5.46 26.16
N ASP A 268 6.45 6.61 25.50
CA ASP A 268 7.08 7.88 25.87
C ASP A 268 5.97 8.87 26.24
N PRO A 269 5.74 9.18 27.55
CA PRO A 269 4.70 10.11 27.97
C PRO A 269 4.93 11.55 27.49
N ASP A 270 6.17 11.91 27.17
CA ASP A 270 6.51 13.23 26.59
C ASP A 270 6.24 13.28 25.08
N GLY A 271 5.96 12.13 24.48
CA GLY A 271 5.80 11.92 23.05
C GLY A 271 7.10 11.44 22.40
N ILE A 272 6.95 10.63 21.36
CA ILE A 272 8.08 10.04 20.62
C ILE A 272 8.91 11.17 19.97
N ASP A 273 10.18 11.20 20.31
CA ASP A 273 11.18 12.10 19.70
C ASP A 273 11.63 11.51 18.35
N VAL A 274 11.34 12.23 17.28
CA VAL A 274 11.53 11.79 15.91
C VAL A 274 13.00 11.63 15.58
N ASP A 275 13.84 12.58 15.99
CA ASP A 275 15.28 12.57 15.69
C ASP A 275 15.96 11.38 16.37
N THR A 276 15.63 11.12 17.63
CA THR A 276 16.12 9.93 18.36
C THR A 276 15.63 8.64 17.69
N LEU A 277 14.37 8.60 17.24
CA LEU A 277 13.85 7.42 16.54
C LEU A 277 14.56 7.16 15.22
N ILE A 278 14.80 8.19 14.43
CA ILE A 278 15.55 8.12 13.16
C ILE A 278 16.99 7.66 13.43
N GLU A 279 17.68 8.27 14.40
CA GLU A 279 19.06 7.89 14.76
C GLU A 279 19.13 6.41 15.15
N VAL A 280 18.25 5.94 16.01
CA VAL A 280 18.21 4.54 16.47
C VAL A 280 17.88 3.57 15.34
N LYS A 281 16.81 3.85 14.57
CA LYS A 281 16.25 2.87 13.63
C LYS A 281 16.85 2.95 12.23
N GLN A 282 17.13 4.14 11.73
CA GLN A 282 17.57 4.32 10.33
C GLN A 282 19.11 4.43 10.25
N VAL A 283 19.75 5.16 11.16
CA VAL A 283 21.19 5.37 11.14
C VAL A 283 21.92 4.17 11.78
N ARG A 284 21.61 3.89 13.06
CA ARG A 284 22.29 2.82 13.83
C ARG A 284 21.71 1.43 13.55
N ARG A 285 20.51 1.34 12.97
CA ARG A 285 19.75 0.08 12.75
C ARG A 285 19.62 -0.77 14.00
N ALA A 286 19.47 -0.12 15.15
CA ALA A 286 19.41 -0.73 16.46
C ALA A 286 17.97 -1.07 16.87
N ARG A 287 17.82 -1.73 18.02
CA ARG A 287 16.54 -2.04 18.64
C ARG A 287 16.02 -0.85 19.45
N LEU A 288 14.71 -0.83 19.72
CA LEU A 288 14.07 0.24 20.49
C LEU A 288 14.51 0.33 21.94
N THR A 289 15.19 -0.68 22.48
CA THR A 289 15.87 -0.59 23.77
C THR A 289 16.89 0.55 23.81
N GLU A 290 17.50 0.89 22.66
CA GLU A 290 18.44 2.03 22.58
C GLU A 290 17.70 3.38 22.62
N TYR A 291 16.47 3.46 22.12
CA TYR A 291 15.62 4.63 22.26
C TYR A 291 15.32 4.92 23.75
N ALA A 292 14.91 3.90 24.51
CA ALA A 292 14.63 4.06 25.94
C ALA A 292 15.86 4.49 26.76
N LYS A 293 17.09 4.12 26.34
CA LYS A 293 18.33 4.62 26.97
C LYS A 293 18.58 6.11 26.71
N ALA A 294 18.14 6.60 25.56
CA ALA A 294 18.35 8.01 25.15
C ALA A 294 17.28 8.95 25.69
N ARG A 295 16.13 8.43 26.12
CA ARG A 295 14.97 9.22 26.58
C ARG A 295 14.61 8.85 28.01
N PRO A 296 14.80 9.76 29.00
CA PRO A 296 14.70 9.40 30.43
C PRO A 296 13.31 8.95 30.88
N ASN A 297 12.23 9.44 30.26
CA ASN A 297 10.86 9.13 30.61
C ASN A 297 10.25 8.01 29.75
N ALA A 298 10.94 7.58 28.70
CA ALA A 298 10.48 6.51 27.83
C ALA A 298 10.68 5.15 28.47
N VAL A 299 9.66 4.30 28.40
CA VAL A 299 9.67 2.93 28.92
C VAL A 299 9.61 1.95 27.77
N TYR A 300 10.56 1.01 27.75
CA TYR A 300 10.53 -0.11 26.83
C TYR A 300 9.78 -1.29 27.45
N HIS A 301 8.87 -1.86 26.68
CA HIS A 301 8.14 -3.07 27.02
C HIS A 301 8.48 -4.17 26.00
N GLU A 302 8.83 -5.36 26.51
CA GLU A 302 9.10 -6.51 25.66
C GLU A 302 7.81 -7.12 25.12
N GLY A 303 7.86 -7.64 23.89
CA GLY A 303 6.75 -8.32 23.24
C GLY A 303 5.67 -7.39 22.70
N LYS A 304 4.43 -7.86 22.67
CA LYS A 304 3.26 -7.13 22.16
C LYS A 304 2.56 -6.36 23.29
N GLY A 305 1.74 -5.36 22.94
CA GLY A 305 0.95 -4.62 23.92
C GLY A 305 0.76 -3.13 23.65
N VAL A 306 1.24 -2.62 22.52
CA VAL A 306 1.15 -1.21 22.16
C VAL A 306 -0.28 -0.67 22.22
N TRP A 307 -1.27 -1.47 21.90
CA TRP A 307 -2.70 -1.12 21.91
C TRP A 307 -3.34 -0.99 23.29
N SER A 308 -2.62 -1.34 24.36
CA SER A 308 -3.08 -1.16 25.74
C SER A 308 -2.96 0.30 26.23
N VAL A 309 -2.20 1.12 25.52
CA VAL A 309 -2.01 2.53 25.88
C VAL A 309 -3.26 3.33 25.55
N LYS A 310 -3.73 4.11 26.53
CA LYS A 310 -4.88 5.02 26.33
C LYS A 310 -4.56 6.06 25.25
N CYS A 311 -5.43 6.18 24.26
CA CYS A 311 -5.25 7.10 23.14
C CYS A 311 -6.60 7.59 22.59
N ASP A 312 -6.55 8.66 21.81
CA ASP A 312 -7.66 9.17 21.02
C ASP A 312 -7.68 8.52 19.62
N VAL A 313 -6.51 8.36 19.02
CA VAL A 313 -6.32 7.84 17.66
C VAL A 313 -5.27 6.73 17.65
N ALA A 314 -5.53 5.65 16.94
CA ALA A 314 -4.60 4.54 16.75
C ALA A 314 -4.19 4.37 15.26
N LEU A 315 -2.89 4.26 15.01
CA LEU A 315 -2.30 4.15 13.68
C LEU A 315 -1.49 2.84 13.58
N PRO A 316 -2.09 1.74 13.12
CA PRO A 316 -1.36 0.49 12.88
C PRO A 316 -0.44 0.63 11.66
N CYS A 317 0.89 0.71 11.90
CA CYS A 317 1.90 1.00 10.88
C CYS A 317 3.00 -0.07 10.75
N ALA A 318 2.86 -1.23 11.43
CA ALA A 318 3.90 -2.26 11.45
C ALA A 318 3.65 -3.37 10.43
N THR A 319 2.77 -4.32 10.73
CA THR A 319 2.60 -5.54 9.94
C THR A 319 1.15 -5.97 9.81
N GLN A 320 0.91 -6.87 8.85
CA GLN A 320 -0.39 -7.51 8.69
C GLN A 320 -0.82 -8.24 9.96
N ASN A 321 -2.12 -8.18 10.30
CA ASN A 321 -2.74 -8.86 11.45
C ASN A 321 -2.05 -8.56 12.79
N GLU A 322 -1.69 -7.32 13.02
CA GLU A 322 -1.09 -6.87 14.29
C GLU A 322 -2.11 -6.35 15.30
N LEU A 323 -3.29 -5.92 14.86
CA LEU A 323 -4.40 -5.47 15.69
C LEU A 323 -5.53 -6.49 15.60
N LEU A 324 -5.70 -7.28 16.66
CA LEU A 324 -6.68 -8.36 16.74
C LEU A 324 -7.91 -7.91 17.54
N LEU A 325 -8.93 -8.78 17.62
CA LEU A 325 -10.19 -8.45 18.29
C LEU A 325 -10.00 -8.01 19.76
N ASP A 326 -9.12 -8.63 20.52
CA ASP A 326 -8.89 -8.25 21.90
C ASP A 326 -8.19 -6.90 22.03
N ASP A 327 -7.30 -6.57 21.10
CA ASP A 327 -6.70 -5.23 20.97
C ASP A 327 -7.74 -4.17 20.64
N ALA A 328 -8.68 -4.47 19.73
CA ALA A 328 -9.77 -3.58 19.38
C ALA A 328 -10.69 -3.29 20.57
N LYS A 329 -10.97 -4.32 21.40
CA LYS A 329 -11.73 -4.15 22.66
C LYS A 329 -11.01 -3.23 23.64
N LEU A 330 -9.68 -3.37 23.76
CA LEU A 330 -8.87 -2.49 24.63
C LEU A 330 -8.90 -1.04 24.11
N LEU A 331 -8.73 -0.81 22.82
CA LEU A 331 -8.81 0.52 22.22
C LEU A 331 -10.15 1.20 22.49
N VAL A 332 -11.26 0.48 22.27
CA VAL A 332 -12.61 1.01 22.56
C VAL A 332 -12.79 1.31 24.05
N ALA A 333 -12.40 0.38 24.94
CA ALA A 333 -12.49 0.56 26.39
C ALA A 333 -11.65 1.76 26.90
N ASN A 334 -10.53 2.04 26.23
CA ASN A 334 -9.65 3.18 26.52
C ASN A 334 -10.10 4.52 25.89
N GLY A 335 -11.21 4.52 25.15
CA GLY A 335 -11.79 5.73 24.54
C GLY A 335 -11.18 6.13 23.20
N CYS A 336 -10.48 5.23 22.51
CA CYS A 336 -10.03 5.46 21.16
C CYS A 336 -11.24 5.61 20.22
N PHE A 337 -11.33 6.75 19.53
CA PHE A 337 -12.46 7.05 18.65
C PHE A 337 -12.12 7.00 17.14
N ALA A 338 -10.83 6.83 16.78
CA ALA A 338 -10.42 6.73 15.39
C ALA A 338 -9.25 5.75 15.20
N VAL A 339 -9.32 4.94 14.14
CA VAL A 339 -8.27 4.03 13.69
C VAL A 339 -8.05 4.25 12.19
N ALA A 340 -6.81 4.49 11.77
CA ALA A 340 -6.45 4.59 10.35
C ALA A 340 -5.20 3.73 10.05
N GLU A 341 -5.31 2.85 9.08
CA GLU A 341 -4.29 1.85 8.80
C GLU A 341 -3.13 2.40 7.96
N GLY A 342 -1.92 2.40 8.53
CA GLY A 342 -0.69 2.72 7.80
C GLY A 342 -0.08 1.51 7.09
N ALA A 343 -0.18 0.33 7.69
CA ALA A 343 0.24 -0.93 7.08
C ALA A 343 -0.84 -1.49 6.12
N ASN A 344 -0.50 -2.57 5.43
CA ASN A 344 -1.48 -3.31 4.62
C ASN A 344 -2.18 -4.36 5.50
N MET A 345 -3.50 -4.26 5.63
CA MET A 345 -4.36 -5.16 6.41
C MET A 345 -3.83 -5.45 7.83
N PRO A 346 -3.49 -4.43 8.62
CA PRO A 346 -2.96 -4.66 9.97
C PRO A 346 -4.04 -5.09 10.96
N THR A 347 -5.30 -4.75 10.69
CA THR A 347 -6.45 -5.04 11.57
C THR A 347 -7.18 -6.27 11.04
N SER A 348 -7.48 -7.23 11.92
CA SER A 348 -8.26 -8.42 11.54
C SER A 348 -9.71 -8.06 11.22
N LEU A 349 -10.40 -8.88 10.42
CA LEU A 349 -11.78 -8.60 10.00
C LEU A 349 -12.75 -8.48 11.16
N ASP A 350 -12.61 -9.33 12.17
CA ASP A 350 -13.42 -9.30 13.40
C ASP A 350 -13.12 -8.05 14.24
N ALA A 351 -11.86 -7.63 14.31
CA ALA A 351 -11.47 -6.38 14.95
C ALA A 351 -12.05 -5.16 14.22
N THR A 352 -11.95 -5.13 12.89
CA THR A 352 -12.53 -4.06 12.05
C THR A 352 -14.04 -3.93 12.28
N LYS A 353 -14.75 -5.05 12.24
CA LYS A 353 -16.20 -5.09 12.51
C LYS A 353 -16.53 -4.58 13.92
N TYR A 354 -15.80 -5.04 14.92
CA TYR A 354 -15.99 -4.61 16.30
C TYR A 354 -15.77 -3.10 16.47
N LEU A 355 -14.71 -2.53 15.88
CA LEU A 355 -14.43 -1.09 15.92
C LEU A 355 -15.58 -0.29 15.31
N GLN A 356 -16.05 -0.68 14.12
CA GLN A 356 -17.16 -0.02 13.43
C GLN A 356 -18.48 -0.11 14.22
N GLU A 357 -18.82 -1.28 14.77
CA GLU A 357 -20.02 -1.48 15.59
C GLU A 357 -20.02 -0.67 16.88
N ASN A 358 -18.85 -0.29 17.39
CA ASN A 358 -18.68 0.57 18.56
C ASN A 358 -18.45 2.06 18.23
N GLY A 359 -18.72 2.47 16.99
CA GLY A 359 -18.69 3.89 16.58
C GLY A 359 -17.29 4.46 16.40
N VAL A 360 -16.25 3.62 16.30
CA VAL A 360 -14.89 4.09 15.99
C VAL A 360 -14.79 4.40 14.50
N LEU A 361 -14.29 5.61 14.18
CA LEU A 361 -13.99 6.00 12.81
C LEU A 361 -12.86 5.14 12.28
N PHE A 362 -13.16 4.24 11.37
CA PHE A 362 -12.17 3.27 10.84
C PHE A 362 -11.89 3.50 9.36
N CYS A 363 -10.63 3.81 9.01
CA CYS A 363 -10.20 3.97 7.62
C CYS A 363 -9.25 2.84 7.19
N PRO A 364 -9.59 2.10 6.11
CA PRO A 364 -8.81 0.95 5.66
C PRO A 364 -7.50 1.37 4.97
N GLY A 365 -6.47 0.53 5.08
CA GLY A 365 -5.13 0.77 4.54
C GLY A 365 -5.10 1.07 3.05
N LYS A 366 -5.98 0.45 2.23
CA LYS A 366 -6.05 0.75 0.80
C LYS A 366 -6.32 2.23 0.47
N ALA A 367 -6.98 2.95 1.37
CA ALA A 367 -7.21 4.39 1.26
C ALA A 367 -6.15 5.17 2.06
N SER A 368 -6.01 4.89 3.36
CA SER A 368 -5.18 5.68 4.26
C SER A 368 -3.67 5.56 3.99
N ASN A 369 -3.19 4.43 3.46
CA ASN A 369 -1.78 4.27 3.09
C ASN A 369 -1.48 4.54 1.59
N ALA A 370 -2.43 5.11 0.85
CA ALA A 370 -2.27 5.37 -0.58
C ALA A 370 -1.22 6.46 -0.90
N GLY A 371 -0.71 7.19 0.09
CA GLY A 371 0.29 8.23 -0.10
C GLY A 371 1.54 7.76 -0.85
N GLY A 372 2.00 6.54 -0.59
CA GLY A 372 3.15 5.97 -1.27
C GLY A 372 2.94 5.80 -2.78
N VAL A 373 1.80 5.24 -3.21
CA VAL A 373 1.49 5.09 -4.63
C VAL A 373 1.13 6.42 -5.28
N ALA A 374 0.47 7.33 -4.57
CA ALA A 374 0.20 8.69 -5.04
C ALA A 374 1.50 9.42 -5.37
N THR A 375 2.48 9.43 -4.48
CA THR A 375 3.78 10.05 -4.74
C THR A 375 4.56 9.33 -5.84
N SER A 376 4.40 8.01 -5.99
CA SER A 376 4.96 7.30 -7.14
C SER A 376 4.38 7.78 -8.46
N ALA A 377 3.08 8.08 -8.52
CA ALA A 377 2.47 8.68 -9.72
C ALA A 377 2.94 10.13 -9.95
N LEU A 378 3.16 10.89 -8.89
CA LEU A 378 3.80 12.22 -9.00
C LEU A 378 5.25 12.13 -9.50
N GLU A 379 6.00 11.08 -9.14
CA GLU A 379 7.31 10.80 -9.73
C GLU A 379 7.22 10.55 -11.23
N MET A 380 6.21 9.77 -11.68
CA MET A 380 5.96 9.56 -13.10
C MET A 380 5.67 10.89 -13.82
N THR A 381 4.87 11.76 -13.24
CA THR A 381 4.57 13.10 -13.80
C THR A 381 5.85 13.93 -13.95
N GLN A 382 6.66 14.03 -12.90
CA GLN A 382 7.94 14.74 -12.94
C GLN A 382 8.87 14.17 -14.01
N ASN A 383 8.91 12.84 -14.17
CA ASN A 383 9.71 12.19 -15.21
C ASN A 383 9.20 12.53 -16.62
N SER A 384 7.88 12.60 -16.83
CA SER A 384 7.27 12.98 -18.13
C SER A 384 7.54 14.44 -18.47
N GLU A 385 7.49 15.32 -17.49
CA GLU A 385 7.82 16.74 -17.64
C GLU A 385 9.34 16.99 -17.78
N ARG A 386 10.18 16.02 -17.37
CA ARG A 386 11.64 16.14 -17.23
C ARG A 386 12.05 17.23 -16.23
N LEU A 387 11.25 17.40 -15.19
CA LEU A 387 11.46 18.36 -14.11
C LEU A 387 11.55 17.63 -12.77
N SER A 388 12.12 18.29 -11.78
CA SER A 388 12.08 17.89 -10.37
C SER A 388 11.34 18.96 -9.59
N TRP A 389 10.32 18.56 -8.84
CA TRP A 389 9.59 19.44 -7.94
C TRP A 389 10.28 19.52 -6.57
N THR A 390 10.06 20.62 -5.85
CA THR A 390 10.51 20.76 -4.47
C THR A 390 9.76 19.82 -3.54
N PHE A 391 10.27 19.66 -2.33
CA PHE A 391 9.59 18.85 -1.31
C PHE A 391 8.18 19.40 -1.03
N GLU A 392 8.06 20.72 -0.90
CA GLU A 392 6.82 21.43 -0.61
C GLU A 392 5.78 21.25 -1.74
N GLU A 393 6.21 21.28 -2.99
CA GLU A 393 5.33 21.06 -4.16
C GLU A 393 4.77 19.63 -4.15
N VAL A 394 5.62 18.65 -3.89
CA VAL A 394 5.20 17.23 -3.82
C VAL A 394 4.28 17.02 -2.61
N ASP A 395 4.63 17.56 -1.44
CA ASP A 395 3.84 17.40 -0.21
C ASP A 395 2.46 18.06 -0.31
N ALA A 396 2.38 19.26 -0.91
CA ALA A 396 1.10 19.94 -1.15
C ALA A 396 0.18 19.14 -2.10
N LYS A 397 0.74 18.56 -3.17
CA LYS A 397 -0.01 17.68 -4.08
C LYS A 397 -0.44 16.39 -3.38
N LEU A 398 0.44 15.79 -2.58
CA LEU A 398 0.13 14.62 -1.77
C LEU A 398 -1.04 14.91 -0.82
N LYS A 399 -1.00 16.02 -0.08
CA LYS A 399 -2.09 16.43 0.81
C LYS A 399 -3.42 16.52 0.06
N THR A 400 -3.43 17.20 -1.09
CA THR A 400 -4.63 17.34 -1.92
C THR A 400 -5.19 15.98 -2.36
N ILE A 401 -4.32 15.05 -2.79
CA ILE A 401 -4.72 13.72 -3.21
C ILE A 401 -5.35 12.96 -2.03
N MET A 402 -4.72 12.97 -0.86
CA MET A 402 -5.21 12.23 0.31
C MET A 402 -6.54 12.76 0.85
N VAL A 403 -6.72 14.08 0.84
CA VAL A 403 -8.00 14.74 1.16
C VAL A 403 -9.08 14.29 0.18
N ASN A 404 -8.80 14.32 -1.12
CA ASN A 404 -9.74 13.89 -2.15
C ASN A 404 -10.09 12.39 -2.04
N ILE A 405 -9.13 11.53 -1.67
CA ILE A 405 -9.41 10.11 -1.39
C ILE A 405 -10.47 9.99 -0.31
N PHE A 406 -10.31 10.72 0.81
CA PHE A 406 -11.30 10.66 1.87
C PHE A 406 -12.69 11.12 1.41
N HIS A 407 -12.80 12.25 0.73
CA HIS A 407 -14.08 12.73 0.22
C HIS A 407 -14.73 11.75 -0.77
N ASN A 408 -13.96 11.12 -1.65
CA ASN A 408 -14.48 10.16 -2.61
C ASN A 408 -15.05 8.92 -1.93
N LEU A 409 -14.35 8.37 -0.93
CA LEU A 409 -14.85 7.20 -0.21
C LEU A 409 -16.04 7.53 0.71
N ASP A 410 -16.06 8.69 1.34
CA ASP A 410 -17.16 9.14 2.20
C ASP A 410 -18.42 9.40 1.38
N ASN A 411 -18.29 10.09 0.25
CA ASN A 411 -19.40 10.31 -0.69
C ASN A 411 -19.95 8.98 -1.23
N ALA A 412 -19.10 8.05 -1.62
CA ALA A 412 -19.53 6.74 -2.09
C ALA A 412 -20.26 5.95 -0.99
N ALA A 413 -19.77 5.98 0.25
CA ALA A 413 -20.46 5.36 1.38
C ALA A 413 -21.86 5.95 1.59
N LYS A 414 -21.99 7.28 1.56
CA LYS A 414 -23.28 7.99 1.69
C LYS A 414 -24.25 7.67 0.56
N GLU A 415 -23.80 7.69 -0.69
CA GLU A 415 -24.61 7.40 -1.88
C GLU A 415 -25.25 6.01 -1.85
N TYR A 416 -24.54 5.04 -1.27
CA TYR A 416 -25.00 3.65 -1.16
C TYR A 416 -25.60 3.29 0.20
N GLY A 417 -25.94 4.29 1.05
CA GLY A 417 -26.60 4.09 2.34
C GLY A 417 -25.74 3.42 3.41
N MET A 418 -24.42 3.58 3.29
CA MET A 418 -23.41 3.04 4.20
C MET A 418 -22.62 4.15 4.91
N GLU A 419 -23.27 5.24 5.28
CA GLU A 419 -22.63 6.39 5.93
C GLU A 419 -21.77 5.97 7.13
N GLY A 420 -20.52 6.48 7.19
CA GLY A 420 -19.54 6.13 8.21
C GLY A 420 -18.80 4.80 7.96
N ASN A 421 -19.22 3.98 7.00
CA ASN A 421 -18.52 2.77 6.62
C ASN A 421 -17.47 3.07 5.53
N TYR A 422 -16.29 3.54 5.93
CA TYR A 422 -15.22 3.92 5.01
C TYR A 422 -14.56 2.73 4.32
N VAL A 423 -14.70 1.53 4.85
CA VAL A 423 -14.24 0.28 4.18
C VAL A 423 -15.07 0.04 2.93
N ALA A 424 -16.41 0.06 3.07
CA ALA A 424 -17.33 -0.06 1.95
C ALA A 424 -17.14 1.10 0.96
N GLY A 425 -17.08 2.34 1.47
CA GLY A 425 -16.84 3.54 0.66
C GLY A 425 -15.60 3.45 -0.21
N ALA A 426 -14.47 2.98 0.34
CA ALA A 426 -13.23 2.80 -0.42
C ALA A 426 -13.37 1.75 -1.54
N ASN A 427 -14.01 0.62 -1.26
CA ASN A 427 -14.24 -0.41 -2.26
C ASN A 427 -15.16 0.10 -3.38
N ILE A 428 -16.27 0.76 -3.02
CA ILE A 428 -17.25 1.31 -3.97
C ILE A 428 -16.62 2.39 -4.85
N ALA A 429 -15.97 3.39 -4.25
CA ALA A 429 -15.33 4.48 -5.00
C ALA A 429 -14.26 3.97 -5.97
N GLY A 430 -13.42 3.04 -5.50
CA GLY A 430 -12.41 2.41 -6.35
C GLY A 430 -13.01 1.64 -7.52
N PHE A 431 -14.05 0.86 -7.27
CA PHE A 431 -14.75 0.08 -8.29
C PHE A 431 -15.45 0.95 -9.34
N LEU A 432 -16.24 1.93 -8.91
CA LEU A 432 -17.04 2.77 -9.82
C LEU A 432 -16.16 3.44 -10.87
N LYS A 433 -15.03 4.02 -10.47
CA LYS A 433 -14.12 4.68 -11.40
C LYS A 433 -13.57 3.72 -12.47
N VAL A 434 -13.20 2.50 -12.07
CA VAL A 434 -12.70 1.48 -13.02
C VAL A 434 -13.83 0.97 -13.91
N ALA A 435 -14.98 0.68 -13.33
CA ALA A 435 -16.15 0.20 -14.07
C ALA A 435 -16.63 1.21 -15.14
N ASP A 436 -16.69 2.50 -14.78
CA ASP A 436 -17.06 3.56 -15.71
C ASP A 436 -16.05 3.67 -16.86
N ALA A 437 -14.76 3.63 -16.57
CA ALA A 437 -13.71 3.66 -17.59
C ALA A 437 -13.80 2.43 -18.53
N MET A 438 -13.95 1.22 -17.95
CA MET A 438 -14.11 -0.02 -18.73
C MET A 438 -15.36 0.01 -19.63
N ASN A 439 -16.47 0.57 -19.16
CA ASN A 439 -17.69 0.69 -19.93
C ASN A 439 -17.56 1.75 -21.04
N ALA A 440 -16.92 2.88 -20.76
CA ALA A 440 -16.73 3.97 -21.72
C ALA A 440 -15.78 3.59 -22.87
N GLN A 441 -14.77 2.78 -22.60
CA GLN A 441 -13.78 2.32 -23.58
C GLN A 441 -14.28 1.14 -24.42
N GLY A 442 -15.41 0.55 -24.09
CA GLY A 442 -15.99 -0.59 -24.79
C GLY A 442 -15.37 -1.94 -24.40
N ILE A 443 -15.45 -2.89 -25.32
CA ILE A 443 -14.95 -4.26 -25.11
C ILE A 443 -13.58 -4.39 -25.78
N VAL A 444 -12.55 -4.15 -25.00
CA VAL A 444 -11.13 -4.19 -25.41
C VAL A 444 -10.35 -5.18 -24.55
#